data_6ab97c76e83f892c327fd922d3af3546
#
_entry.id   6ab97c76e83f892c327fd922d3af3546
#
_cell.length_a   1.000
_cell.length_b   1.000
_cell.length_c   1.000
_cell.angle_alpha   90.00
_cell.angle_beta   90.00
_cell.angle_gamma   90.00
#
_symmetry.space_group_name_H-M   'P 1'
#
loop_
_entity.id
_entity.type
_entity.pdbx_description
1 polymer ?
#
loop_
_entity_poly.entity_id
_entity_poly.type
_entity_poly.pdbx_seq_one_letter_code
_entity_poly.pdbx_strand_id
1 'polypeptide(L)'
;MKRSLPTCSALLVVVATLLLAACGFQLRGAYVLPFDSIAIALPETGELYAQLRRSLMAGSAVQVTGAEATPPAQVVLQVLGDQTSKNILSLSAAGRAREYQLVRQFSFRLVDGQGQEWLPPSRISIHRDITFNDDLVLSKESEEALLWRDMQNDLVQQVLRRLAAARAPLPAPAATSPSTPRQP
;
A
#
# COMPACT_ATOMS: atom_id res chain seq x y z
N MET A 1 63.97 18.06 -1.15
CA MET A 1 63.11 16.86 -1.23
C MET A 1 61.64 17.34 -1.19
N LYS A 2 60.97 17.40 -2.36
CA LYS A 2 59.58 17.90 -2.50
C LYS A 2 58.61 16.76 -2.21
N ARG A 3 57.75 16.91 -1.22
CA ARG A 3 56.66 15.98 -0.86
C ARG A 3 55.53 16.11 -1.88
N SER A 4 55.47 15.20 -2.85
CA SER A 4 54.40 15.10 -3.87
C SER A 4 53.30 14.09 -3.48
N LEU A 5 52.89 14.02 -2.18
CA LEU A 5 51.92 13.04 -1.67
C LEU A 5 50.47 13.52 -1.47
N PRO A 6 50.08 14.81 -1.59
CA PRO A 6 48.66 15.15 -1.36
C PRO A 6 47.71 14.99 -2.55
N THR A 7 48.26 15.01 -3.79
CA THR A 7 47.39 14.99 -5.00
C THR A 7 46.79 13.61 -5.29
N CYS A 8 47.52 12.53 -5.03
CA CYS A 8 47.01 11.17 -5.25
C CYS A 8 45.92 10.79 -4.25
N SER A 9 46.06 11.22 -2.98
CA SER A 9 45.05 11.01 -1.93
C SER A 9 43.79 11.82 -2.20
N ALA A 10 43.88 13.06 -2.68
CA ALA A 10 42.76 13.88 -3.06
C ALA A 10 42.01 13.29 -4.27
N LEU A 11 42.70 12.79 -5.26
CA LEU A 11 42.12 12.14 -6.43
C LEU A 11 41.35 10.85 -6.03
N LEU A 12 41.89 10.07 -5.10
CA LEU A 12 41.29 8.83 -4.63
C LEU A 12 39.99 9.11 -3.83
N VAL A 13 39.95 10.18 -3.02
CA VAL A 13 38.76 10.63 -2.31
C VAL A 13 37.69 11.10 -3.28
N VAL A 14 38.05 11.87 -4.32
CA VAL A 14 37.07 12.33 -5.33
C VAL A 14 36.50 11.16 -6.12
N VAL A 15 37.33 10.18 -6.51
CA VAL A 15 36.82 8.96 -7.19
C VAL A 15 35.92 8.15 -6.28
N ALA A 16 36.24 8.01 -4.99
CA ALA A 16 35.41 7.30 -4.03
C ALA A 16 34.07 8.00 -3.82
N THR A 17 34.02 9.34 -3.73
CA THR A 17 32.74 10.09 -3.60
C THR A 17 31.90 10.00 -4.87
N LEU A 18 32.53 10.01 -6.06
CA LEU A 18 31.83 9.81 -7.33
C LEU A 18 31.22 8.40 -7.44
N LEU A 19 31.95 7.37 -6.97
CA LEU A 19 31.44 5.99 -6.95
C LEU A 19 30.28 5.80 -5.94
N LEU A 20 30.30 6.50 -4.79
CA LEU A 20 29.16 6.49 -3.85
C LEU A 20 27.94 7.22 -4.41
N ALA A 21 28.11 8.29 -5.17
CA ALA A 21 27.02 8.99 -5.85
C ALA A 21 26.40 8.16 -6.99
N ALA A 22 27.19 7.30 -7.64
CA ALA A 22 26.71 6.40 -8.70
C ALA A 22 25.84 5.23 -8.19
N CYS A 23 25.85 4.95 -6.88
CA CYS A 23 24.99 3.92 -6.27
C CYS A 23 23.50 4.22 -6.33
N GLY A 24 23.05 5.36 -6.90
CA GLY A 24 21.66 5.65 -7.23
C GLY A 24 20.70 5.45 -6.04
N PHE A 25 21.10 5.75 -4.81
CA PHE A 25 20.23 5.65 -3.64
C PHE A 25 19.10 6.68 -3.79
N GLN A 26 18.06 6.30 -4.51
CA GLN A 26 16.83 7.06 -4.52
C GLN A 26 16.07 6.79 -3.22
N LEU A 27 15.96 7.81 -2.38
CA LEU A 27 14.92 7.82 -1.38
C LEU A 27 13.62 7.44 -2.08
N ARG A 28 12.86 6.52 -1.49
CA ARG A 28 11.58 5.99 -1.98
C ARG A 28 10.76 7.11 -2.60
N GLY A 29 10.70 7.15 -3.92
CA GLY A 29 10.09 8.23 -4.67
C GLY A 29 8.61 8.37 -4.32
N ALA A 30 8.09 9.60 -4.44
CA ALA A 30 6.67 9.87 -4.32
C ALA A 30 5.88 8.96 -5.29
N TYR A 31 4.77 8.39 -4.84
CA TYR A 31 3.85 7.67 -5.71
C TYR A 31 3.18 8.67 -6.65
N VAL A 32 3.35 8.48 -7.94
CA VAL A 32 2.57 9.21 -8.93
C VAL A 32 1.22 8.51 -9.05
N LEU A 33 0.19 9.13 -8.50
CA LEU A 33 -1.17 8.61 -8.56
C LEU A 33 -1.89 9.26 -9.77
N PRO A 34 -2.74 8.52 -10.48
CA PRO A 34 -3.41 9.01 -11.69
C PRO A 34 -4.66 9.89 -11.41
N PHE A 35 -4.82 10.37 -10.19
CA PHE A 35 -5.94 11.20 -9.73
C PHE A 35 -5.44 12.25 -8.74
N ASP A 36 -6.18 13.38 -8.64
CA ASP A 36 -5.79 14.53 -7.82
C ASP A 36 -6.41 14.52 -6.42
N SER A 37 -7.54 13.82 -6.24
CA SER A 37 -8.23 13.71 -4.96
C SER A 37 -8.84 12.34 -4.74
N ILE A 38 -8.80 11.89 -3.48
CA ILE A 38 -9.32 10.58 -3.06
C ILE A 38 -10.08 10.70 -1.74
N ALA A 39 -11.23 10.04 -1.67
CA ALA A 39 -11.91 9.76 -0.41
C ALA A 39 -11.67 8.30 -0.02
N ILE A 40 -11.55 8.04 1.29
CA ILE A 40 -11.34 6.71 1.84
C ILE A 40 -12.63 6.31 2.58
N ALA A 41 -13.34 5.31 2.07
CA ALA A 41 -14.57 4.81 2.68
C ALA A 41 -14.25 3.83 3.84
N LEU A 42 -13.64 4.37 4.88
CA LEU A 42 -13.37 3.72 6.16
C LEU A 42 -13.75 4.68 7.29
N PRO A 43 -14.06 4.18 8.51
CA PRO A 43 -14.25 5.03 9.67
C PRO A 43 -13.00 5.89 9.94
N GLU A 44 -13.16 7.20 10.05
CA GLU A 44 -12.05 8.15 10.23
C GLU A 44 -11.29 7.92 11.55
N THR A 45 -11.95 7.34 12.55
CA THR A 45 -11.38 6.96 13.84
C THR A 45 -10.51 5.70 13.76
N GLY A 46 -10.54 4.98 12.63
CA GLY A 46 -9.80 3.73 12.44
C GLY A 46 -8.30 3.95 12.22
N GLU A 47 -7.49 3.08 12.81
CA GLU A 47 -6.02 3.13 12.66
C GLU A 47 -5.60 2.96 11.19
N LEU A 48 -6.24 2.06 10.45
CA LEU A 48 -5.96 1.85 9.03
C LEU A 48 -6.27 3.10 8.19
N TYR A 49 -7.40 3.77 8.46
CA TYR A 49 -7.73 5.05 7.81
C TYR A 49 -6.64 6.09 8.06
N ALA A 50 -6.27 6.29 9.33
CA ALA A 50 -5.26 7.27 9.70
C ALA A 50 -3.90 6.98 9.05
N GLN A 51 -3.53 5.71 8.93
CA GLN A 51 -2.27 5.30 8.32
C GLN A 51 -2.30 5.46 6.79
N LEU A 52 -3.38 5.06 6.12
CA LEU A 52 -3.56 5.27 4.67
C LEU A 52 -3.52 6.76 4.34
N ARG A 53 -4.26 7.59 5.08
CA ARG A 53 -4.28 9.05 4.92
C ARG A 53 -2.88 9.64 5.04
N ARG A 54 -2.16 9.32 6.14
CA ARG A 54 -0.77 9.81 6.32
C ARG A 54 0.15 9.38 5.19
N SER A 55 0.04 8.14 4.76
CA SER A 55 0.91 7.60 3.71
C SER A 55 0.62 8.20 2.33
N LEU A 56 -0.64 8.48 2.02
CA LEU A 56 -1.04 9.19 0.79
C LEU A 56 -0.52 10.63 0.80
N MET A 57 -0.76 11.36 1.90
CA MET A 57 -0.32 12.76 2.02
C MET A 57 1.21 12.93 2.02
N ALA A 58 1.94 11.97 2.60
CA ALA A 58 3.40 12.01 2.63
C ALA A 58 4.07 11.53 1.35
N GLY A 59 3.41 10.64 0.62
CA GLY A 59 3.97 9.96 -0.56
C GLY A 59 3.43 10.44 -1.91
N SER A 60 2.48 11.39 -1.94
CA SER A 60 1.90 11.89 -3.18
C SER A 60 1.38 13.32 -3.04
N ALA A 61 1.11 13.98 -4.16
CA ALA A 61 0.47 15.31 -4.19
C ALA A 61 -1.06 15.25 -4.08
N VAL A 62 -1.64 14.07 -3.85
CA VAL A 62 -3.08 13.84 -3.85
C VAL A 62 -3.74 14.40 -2.58
N GLN A 63 -4.86 15.07 -2.75
CA GLN A 63 -5.68 15.54 -1.63
C GLN A 63 -6.56 14.39 -1.11
N VAL A 64 -6.44 14.12 0.19
CA VAL A 64 -7.34 13.16 0.87
C VAL A 64 -8.48 13.96 1.48
N THR A 65 -9.69 13.74 0.98
CA THR A 65 -10.91 14.41 1.44
C THR A 65 -11.79 13.45 2.25
N GLY A 66 -12.71 13.98 3.04
CA GLY A 66 -13.75 13.19 3.68
C GLY A 66 -14.75 12.64 2.66
N ALA A 67 -15.48 11.60 3.04
CA ALA A 67 -16.48 10.97 2.16
C ALA A 67 -17.63 11.93 1.75
N GLU A 68 -17.91 12.95 2.58
CA GLU A 68 -18.99 13.93 2.39
C GLU A 68 -18.45 15.33 1.95
N ALA A 69 -17.19 15.40 1.50
CA ALA A 69 -16.58 16.68 1.12
C ALA A 69 -17.26 17.30 -0.09
N THR A 70 -17.31 18.65 -0.11
CA THR A 70 -17.79 19.43 -1.24
C THR A 70 -16.68 20.36 -1.73
N PRO A 71 -16.17 20.23 -2.96
CA PRO A 71 -16.58 19.25 -3.99
C PRO A 71 -16.21 17.80 -3.60
N PRO A 72 -16.91 16.80 -4.15
CA PRO A 72 -16.59 15.42 -3.91
C PRO A 72 -15.21 15.04 -4.45
N ALA A 73 -14.59 14.02 -3.86
CA ALA A 73 -13.33 13.48 -4.36
C ALA A 73 -13.48 12.92 -5.77
N GLN A 74 -12.43 13.02 -6.57
CA GLN A 74 -12.40 12.45 -7.92
C GLN A 74 -12.61 10.93 -7.90
N VAL A 75 -12.02 10.26 -6.91
CA VAL A 75 -12.15 8.82 -6.72
C VAL A 75 -12.41 8.47 -5.26
N VAL A 76 -13.08 7.34 -5.04
CA VAL A 76 -13.38 6.79 -3.72
C VAL A 76 -12.76 5.40 -3.59
N LEU A 77 -11.91 5.22 -2.60
CA LEU A 77 -11.42 3.91 -2.17
C LEU A 77 -12.51 3.22 -1.35
N GLN A 78 -13.19 2.25 -1.95
CA GLN A 78 -14.20 1.44 -1.28
C GLN A 78 -13.60 0.15 -0.76
N VAL A 79 -13.71 -0.08 0.56
CA VAL A 79 -13.28 -1.31 1.20
C VAL A 79 -14.41 -2.32 1.15
N LEU A 80 -14.15 -3.47 0.55
CA LEU A 80 -15.10 -4.57 0.38
C LEU A 80 -15.00 -5.61 1.50
N GLY A 81 -13.86 -5.65 2.19
CA GLY A 81 -13.63 -6.52 3.34
C GLY A 81 -12.23 -6.36 3.92
N ASP A 82 -12.13 -6.46 5.24
CA ASP A 82 -10.88 -6.51 6.01
C ASP A 82 -11.06 -7.59 7.09
N GLN A 83 -10.37 -8.70 6.93
CA GLN A 83 -10.49 -9.87 7.79
C GLN A 83 -9.12 -10.30 8.29
N THR A 84 -9.05 -10.59 9.59
CA THR A 84 -7.89 -11.17 10.23
C THR A 84 -8.24 -12.54 10.80
N SER A 85 -7.31 -13.48 10.70
CA SER A 85 -7.44 -14.80 11.34
C SER A 85 -6.10 -15.29 11.87
N LYS A 86 -6.17 -16.13 12.90
CA LYS A 86 -5.04 -16.83 13.50
C LYS A 86 -5.34 -18.33 13.44
N ASN A 87 -4.59 -19.05 12.63
CA ASN A 87 -4.79 -20.47 12.37
C ASN A 87 -3.66 -21.28 12.98
N ILE A 88 -3.96 -22.46 13.53
CA ILE A 88 -2.94 -23.38 14.02
C ILE A 88 -2.29 -24.06 12.82
N LEU A 89 -0.96 -23.94 12.70
CA LEU A 89 -0.17 -24.65 11.68
C LEU A 89 0.34 -26.00 12.17
N SER A 90 0.80 -26.06 13.42
CA SER A 90 1.34 -27.29 13.97
C SER A 90 0.99 -27.49 15.45
N LEU A 91 0.93 -28.76 15.85
CA LEU A 91 0.70 -29.16 17.22
C LEU A 91 1.95 -29.86 17.78
N SER A 92 2.17 -29.74 19.09
CA SER A 92 3.15 -30.53 19.84
C SER A 92 2.67 -31.97 19.99
N ALA A 93 3.56 -32.85 20.42
CA ALA A 93 3.20 -34.24 20.75
C ALA A 93 2.11 -34.35 21.85
N ALA A 94 1.94 -33.31 22.67
CA ALA A 94 0.91 -33.21 23.69
C ALA A 94 -0.42 -32.55 23.15
N GLY A 95 -0.54 -32.34 21.84
CA GLY A 95 -1.74 -31.74 21.21
C GLY A 95 -1.89 -30.26 21.43
N ARG A 96 -0.87 -29.54 21.93
CA ARG A 96 -0.90 -28.06 22.09
C ARG A 96 -0.38 -27.39 20.86
N ALA A 97 -0.94 -26.22 20.52
CA ALA A 97 -0.49 -25.43 19.39
C ALA A 97 0.97 -24.99 19.57
N ARG A 98 1.79 -25.24 18.55
CA ARG A 98 3.21 -24.93 18.52
C ARG A 98 3.54 -23.81 17.54
N GLU A 99 2.77 -23.73 16.46
CA GLU A 99 2.92 -22.70 15.45
C GLU A 99 1.55 -22.20 15.04
N TYR A 100 1.46 -20.88 14.86
CA TYR A 100 0.28 -20.23 14.33
C TYR A 100 0.63 -19.48 13.04
N GLN A 101 -0.33 -19.38 12.14
CA GLN A 101 -0.30 -18.48 11.01
C GLN A 101 -1.28 -17.34 11.26
N LEU A 102 -0.76 -16.13 11.24
CA LEU A 102 -1.52 -14.91 11.21
C LEU A 102 -1.83 -14.58 9.75
N VAL A 103 -3.10 -14.36 9.42
CA VAL A 103 -3.54 -14.04 8.06
C VAL A 103 -4.36 -12.76 8.10
N ARG A 104 -4.07 -11.83 7.18
CA ARG A 104 -4.92 -10.67 6.91
C ARG A 104 -5.33 -10.69 5.46
N GLN A 105 -6.62 -10.61 5.20
CA GLN A 105 -7.21 -10.49 3.86
C GLN A 105 -7.94 -9.17 3.76
N PHE A 106 -7.54 -8.38 2.78
CA PHE A 106 -8.10 -7.06 2.51
C PHE A 106 -8.56 -6.98 1.06
N SER A 107 -9.80 -6.59 0.86
CA SER A 107 -10.40 -6.45 -0.47
C SER A 107 -10.93 -5.04 -0.64
N PHE A 108 -10.65 -4.42 -1.78
CA PHE A 108 -11.03 -3.05 -2.07
C PHE A 108 -11.17 -2.83 -3.58
N ARG A 109 -11.81 -1.73 -3.94
CA ARG A 109 -11.88 -1.20 -5.30
C ARG A 109 -11.76 0.32 -5.29
N LEU A 110 -11.49 0.90 -6.44
CA LEU A 110 -11.46 2.35 -6.63
C LEU A 110 -12.50 2.72 -7.68
N VAL A 111 -13.42 3.61 -7.31
CA VAL A 111 -14.49 4.08 -8.19
C VAL A 111 -14.50 5.60 -8.24
N ASP A 112 -14.99 6.18 -9.33
CA ASP A 112 -15.25 7.62 -9.41
C ASP A 112 -16.65 7.98 -8.88
N GLY A 113 -16.98 9.28 -8.95
CA GLY A 113 -18.29 9.79 -8.53
C GLY A 113 -19.47 9.30 -9.37
N GLN A 114 -19.20 8.68 -10.53
CA GLN A 114 -20.20 8.09 -11.43
C GLN A 114 -20.32 6.57 -11.24
N GLY A 115 -19.52 5.99 -10.33
CA GLY A 115 -19.48 4.56 -10.07
C GLY A 115 -18.64 3.76 -11.06
N GLN A 116 -17.87 4.43 -11.94
CA GLN A 116 -16.98 3.74 -12.86
C GLN A 116 -15.72 3.27 -12.13
N GLU A 117 -15.26 2.08 -12.47
CA GLU A 117 -14.10 1.47 -11.81
C GLU A 117 -12.79 1.97 -12.40
N TRP A 118 -11.98 2.65 -11.58
CA TRP A 118 -10.58 2.98 -11.85
C TRP A 118 -9.65 1.83 -11.48
N LEU A 119 -10.05 1.05 -10.49
CA LEU A 119 -9.41 -0.20 -10.10
C LEU A 119 -10.52 -1.21 -9.76
N PRO A 120 -10.58 -2.34 -10.47
CA PRO A 120 -11.54 -3.38 -10.17
C PRO A 120 -11.28 -4.01 -8.79
N PRO A 121 -12.24 -4.78 -8.23
CA PRO A 121 -12.08 -5.46 -6.96
C PRO A 121 -10.74 -6.21 -6.88
N SER A 122 -9.94 -5.80 -5.92
CA SER A 122 -8.56 -6.25 -5.73
C SER A 122 -8.44 -6.84 -4.32
N ARG A 123 -7.80 -8.01 -4.21
CA ARG A 123 -7.56 -8.66 -2.91
C ARG A 123 -6.07 -8.67 -2.59
N ILE A 124 -5.76 -8.32 -1.36
CA ILE A 124 -4.43 -8.46 -0.75
C ILE A 124 -4.55 -9.51 0.34
N SER A 125 -3.64 -10.49 0.33
CA SER A 125 -3.51 -11.48 1.40
C SER A 125 -2.08 -11.44 1.92
N ILE A 126 -1.94 -11.24 3.23
CA ILE A 126 -0.67 -11.19 3.93
C ILE A 126 -0.70 -12.26 5.01
N HIS A 127 0.38 -13.00 5.17
CA HIS A 127 0.51 -14.00 6.22
C HIS A 127 1.87 -13.88 6.91
N ARG A 128 1.89 -14.26 8.18
CA ARG A 128 3.09 -14.37 9.01
C ARG A 128 2.94 -15.59 9.91
N ASP A 129 3.99 -16.34 10.04
CA ASP A 129 4.03 -17.49 10.95
C ASP A 129 4.71 -17.08 12.25
N ILE A 130 4.18 -17.57 13.38
CA ILE A 130 4.71 -17.33 14.71
C ILE A 130 4.80 -18.65 15.47
N THR A 131 5.97 -18.93 16.02
CA THR A 131 6.15 -20.06 16.95
C THR A 131 5.63 -19.68 18.33
N PHE A 132 4.95 -20.58 18.99
CA PHE A 132 4.42 -20.42 20.33
C PHE A 132 5.14 -21.30 21.33
N ASN A 133 5.43 -20.74 22.51
CA ASN A 133 5.99 -21.48 23.65
C ASN A 133 5.26 -21.04 24.91
N ASP A 134 4.71 -22.03 25.64
CA ASP A 134 3.93 -21.81 26.86
C ASP A 134 4.74 -21.13 27.97
N ASP A 135 6.08 -21.28 27.95
CA ASP A 135 6.97 -20.69 28.98
C ASP A 135 7.20 -19.18 28.74
N LEU A 136 6.84 -18.65 27.56
CA LEU A 136 7.15 -17.29 27.14
C LEU A 136 5.90 -16.52 26.64
N VAL A 137 4.74 -16.77 27.23
CA VAL A 137 3.44 -16.24 26.75
C VAL A 137 3.45 -14.73 26.54
N LEU A 138 3.88 -13.94 27.55
CA LEU A 138 3.90 -12.47 27.46
C LEU A 138 4.82 -11.95 26.34
N SER A 139 5.96 -12.62 26.14
CA SER A 139 6.87 -12.28 25.04
C SER A 139 6.24 -12.58 23.68
N LYS A 140 5.52 -13.69 23.57
CA LYS A 140 4.85 -14.11 22.34
C LYS A 140 3.63 -13.26 22.00
N GLU A 141 2.89 -12.77 22.97
CA GLU A 141 1.82 -11.79 22.76
C GLU A 141 2.38 -10.47 22.24
N SER A 142 3.51 -10.00 22.77
CA SER A 142 4.18 -8.80 22.29
C SER A 142 4.71 -8.97 20.85
N GLU A 143 5.28 -10.12 20.53
CA GLU A 143 5.75 -10.48 19.19
C GLU A 143 4.57 -10.52 18.20
N GLU A 144 3.46 -11.13 18.57
CA GLU A 144 2.25 -11.19 17.75
C GLU A 144 1.71 -9.77 17.45
N ALA A 145 1.66 -8.90 18.46
CA ALA A 145 1.23 -7.52 18.28
C ALA A 145 2.14 -6.74 17.30
N LEU A 146 3.45 -6.98 17.33
CA LEU A 146 4.40 -6.41 16.36
C LEU A 146 4.15 -6.95 14.96
N LEU A 147 3.92 -8.25 14.80
CA LEU A 147 3.62 -8.86 13.50
C LEU A 147 2.34 -8.29 12.89
N TRP A 148 1.29 -8.08 13.68
CA TRP A 148 0.06 -7.44 13.18
C TRP A 148 0.31 -6.01 12.69
N ARG A 149 1.14 -5.23 13.38
CA ARG A 149 1.53 -3.87 12.93
C ARG A 149 2.35 -3.91 11.64
N ASP A 150 3.28 -4.84 11.52
CA ASP A 150 4.07 -5.02 10.31
C ASP A 150 3.19 -5.43 9.12
N MET A 151 2.25 -6.33 9.33
CA MET A 151 1.26 -6.73 8.31
C MET A 151 0.39 -5.56 7.90
N GLN A 152 0.03 -4.66 8.83
CA GLN A 152 -0.70 -3.45 8.50
C GLN A 152 0.14 -2.47 7.68
N ASN A 153 1.41 -2.29 8.02
CA ASN A 153 2.35 -1.49 7.23
C ASN A 153 2.50 -2.04 5.80
N ASP A 154 2.69 -3.35 5.67
CA ASP A 154 2.76 -4.04 4.38
C ASP A 154 1.48 -3.85 3.56
N LEU A 155 0.31 -3.96 4.22
CA LEU A 155 -0.99 -3.74 3.58
C LEU A 155 -1.07 -2.34 2.97
N VAL A 156 -0.77 -1.30 3.76
CA VAL A 156 -0.80 0.09 3.29
C VAL A 156 0.11 0.28 2.08
N GLN A 157 1.33 -0.27 2.12
CA GLN A 157 2.24 -0.17 0.99
C GLN A 157 1.73 -0.90 -0.26
N GLN A 158 1.06 -2.04 -0.10
CA GLN A 158 0.47 -2.77 -1.21
C GLN A 158 -0.73 -2.03 -1.81
N VAL A 159 -1.58 -1.42 -0.97
CA VAL A 159 -2.68 -0.57 -1.42
C VAL A 159 -2.13 0.60 -2.25
N LEU A 160 -1.15 1.34 -1.75
CA LEU A 160 -0.54 2.47 -2.46
C LEU A 160 0.02 2.07 -3.83
N ARG A 161 0.72 0.93 -3.91
CA ARG A 161 1.22 0.41 -5.20
C ARG A 161 0.10 0.11 -6.19
N ARG A 162 -1.03 -0.45 -5.72
CA ARG A 162 -2.18 -0.74 -6.59
C ARG A 162 -2.90 0.53 -7.00
N LEU A 163 -3.02 1.51 -6.11
CA LEU A 163 -3.57 2.83 -6.46
C LEU A 163 -2.73 3.54 -7.51
N ALA A 164 -1.39 3.44 -7.45
CA ALA A 164 -0.50 3.99 -8.47
C ALA A 164 -0.63 3.28 -9.83
N ALA A 165 -1.11 2.05 -9.85
CA ALA A 165 -1.37 1.29 -11.08
C ALA A 165 -2.82 1.45 -11.59
N ALA A 166 -3.69 2.17 -10.87
CA ALA A 166 -5.06 2.44 -11.31
C ALA A 166 -5.08 3.24 -12.61
N ARG A 167 -6.13 3.09 -13.39
CA ARG A 167 -6.30 3.80 -14.67
C ARG A 167 -7.70 4.37 -14.75
N ALA A 168 -7.81 5.59 -15.27
CA ALA A 168 -9.10 6.16 -15.61
C ALA A 168 -9.84 5.21 -16.58
N PRO A 169 -11.15 4.99 -16.38
CA PRO A 169 -11.95 4.22 -17.32
C PRO A 169 -11.87 4.87 -18.70
N LEU A 170 -11.74 4.05 -19.74
CA LEU A 170 -11.87 4.56 -21.10
C LEU A 170 -13.31 5.09 -21.30
N PRO A 171 -13.50 6.28 -21.90
CA PRO A 171 -14.83 6.75 -22.20
C PRO A 171 -15.56 5.68 -23.02
N ALA A 172 -16.77 5.32 -22.59
CA ALA A 172 -17.59 4.37 -23.33
C ALA A 172 -17.72 4.88 -24.77
N PRO A 173 -17.55 4.02 -25.81
CA PRO A 173 -17.78 4.42 -27.17
C PRO A 173 -19.18 5.01 -27.26
N ALA A 174 -19.26 6.26 -27.75
CA ALA A 174 -20.53 6.95 -27.92
C ALA A 174 -21.51 6.01 -28.63
N ALA A 175 -22.61 5.66 -27.96
CA ALA A 175 -23.63 4.82 -28.53
C ALA A 175 -24.06 5.49 -29.83
N THR A 176 -23.69 4.87 -30.94
CA THR A 176 -24.13 5.31 -32.29
C THR A 176 -25.64 5.16 -32.27
N SER A 177 -26.35 6.26 -32.16
CA SER A 177 -27.81 6.28 -32.25
C SER A 177 -28.19 5.56 -33.54
N PRO A 178 -29.07 4.55 -33.49
CA PRO A 178 -29.52 3.91 -34.72
C PRO A 178 -30.20 4.97 -35.59
N SER A 179 -29.64 5.20 -36.77
CA SER A 179 -30.24 6.06 -37.75
C SER A 179 -31.62 5.50 -38.11
N THR A 180 -32.66 6.23 -37.76
CA THR A 180 -34.04 5.92 -38.12
C THR A 180 -34.11 5.75 -39.64
N PRO A 181 -34.56 4.62 -40.20
CA PRO A 181 -34.76 4.48 -41.63
C PRO A 181 -35.85 5.48 -42.05
N ARG A 182 -35.51 6.39 -42.96
CA ARG A 182 -36.50 7.25 -43.63
C ARG A 182 -37.38 6.34 -44.48
N GLN A 183 -38.63 6.18 -44.07
CA GLN A 183 -39.63 5.50 -44.89
C GLN A 183 -40.00 6.39 -46.09
N PRO A 184 -40.27 5.79 -47.29
CA PRO A 184 -40.62 6.47 -48.51
C PRO A 184 -42.02 7.12 -48.48
#